data_84c2c7cc64f7dd98ebc7b2353a815665
#
_entry.id   84c2c7cc64f7dd98ebc7b2353a815665
#
_cell.length_a   1.000
_cell.length_b   1.000
_cell.length_c   1.000
_cell.angle_alpha   90.00
_cell.angle_beta   90.00
_cell.angle_gamma   90.00
#
_symmetry.space_group_name_H-M   'P 1'
#
loop_
_entity.id
_entity.type
_entity.pdbx_description
1 polymer ?
#
loop_
_entity_poly.entity_id
_entity_poly.type
_entity_poly.pdbx_seq_one_letter_code
_entity_poly.pdbx_strand_id
1 'polypeptide(L)'
;MPLRHMIADALIYLKEYNELSAKNKREKSYSSSGEFLSGLTKTDRLHPVIGLCIYYGEEKRDGPTNLVHMIQVTDDLKPMISDYKMNLLQIRSSEHFQFQNNDVQTVFDMVRLIYEEDYTNFNKRYKDKSIPAELGLTIGSIVNSQRIINQSLTMEEKEREIDMCKALENLVNNS
;
A
#
# COMPACT_ATOMS: atom_id res chain seq x y z
N MET A 1 5.47 -9.58 -0.14
CA MET A 1 5.97 -10.73 -0.93
C MET A 1 4.92 -11.11 -1.96
N PRO A 2 5.27 -11.29 -3.25
CA PRO A 2 4.32 -11.61 -4.33
C PRO A 2 3.37 -12.76 -4.03
N LEU A 3 3.88 -13.85 -3.46
CA LEU A 3 3.06 -15.03 -3.11
C LEU A 3 1.89 -14.68 -2.16
N ARG A 4 2.10 -13.83 -1.16
CA ARG A 4 1.02 -13.44 -0.23
C ARG A 4 -0.07 -12.64 -0.92
N HIS A 5 0.31 -11.74 -1.84
CA HIS A 5 -0.65 -10.97 -2.63
C HIS A 5 -1.43 -11.88 -3.57
N MET A 6 -0.74 -12.78 -4.28
CA MET A 6 -1.38 -13.77 -5.16
C MET A 6 -2.43 -14.61 -4.41
N ILE A 7 -2.10 -15.10 -3.20
CA ILE A 7 -3.05 -15.87 -2.38
C ILE A 7 -4.26 -15.00 -2.00
N ALA A 8 -4.04 -13.76 -1.58
CA ALA A 8 -5.13 -12.85 -1.21
C ALA A 8 -6.07 -12.58 -2.41
N ASP A 9 -5.50 -12.25 -3.57
CA ASP A 9 -6.27 -12.01 -4.80
C ASP A 9 -7.04 -13.27 -5.24
N ALA A 10 -6.40 -14.44 -5.16
CA ALA A 10 -7.05 -15.71 -5.48
C ALA A 10 -8.24 -16.02 -4.57
N LEU A 11 -8.15 -15.70 -3.27
CA LEU A 11 -9.25 -15.88 -2.33
C LEU A 11 -10.43 -14.93 -2.62
N ILE A 12 -10.15 -13.70 -3.05
CA ILE A 12 -11.17 -12.74 -3.46
C ILE A 12 -11.89 -13.24 -4.71
N TYR A 13 -11.14 -13.67 -5.73
CA TYR A 13 -11.71 -14.26 -6.95
C TYR A 13 -12.50 -15.54 -6.67
N LEU A 14 -12.01 -16.41 -5.78
CA LEU A 14 -12.71 -17.63 -5.39
C LEU A 14 -14.06 -17.31 -4.74
N LYS A 15 -14.12 -16.30 -3.87
CA LYS A 15 -15.35 -15.85 -3.25
C LYS A 15 -16.35 -15.39 -4.32
N GLU A 16 -15.94 -14.51 -5.20
CA GLU A 16 -16.79 -13.95 -6.26
C GLU A 16 -17.26 -15.05 -7.23
N TYR A 17 -16.37 -15.97 -7.62
CA TYR A 17 -16.72 -17.14 -8.41
C TYR A 17 -17.83 -17.98 -7.77
N ASN A 18 -17.71 -18.27 -6.46
CA ASN A 18 -18.69 -19.06 -5.74
C ASN A 18 -20.06 -18.34 -5.68
N GLU A 19 -20.07 -17.02 -5.48
CA GLU A 19 -21.28 -16.21 -5.45
C GLU A 19 -21.99 -16.20 -6.82
N LEU A 20 -21.25 -15.99 -7.91
CA LEU A 20 -21.78 -16.02 -9.27
C LEU A 20 -22.29 -17.41 -9.65
N SER A 21 -21.52 -18.46 -9.36
CA SER A 21 -21.92 -19.85 -9.63
C SER A 21 -23.20 -20.24 -8.90
N ALA A 22 -23.33 -19.86 -7.61
CA ALA A 22 -24.52 -20.09 -6.83
C ALA A 22 -25.74 -19.33 -7.36
N LYS A 23 -25.55 -18.08 -7.80
CA LYS A 23 -26.56 -17.26 -8.47
C LYS A 23 -27.05 -17.94 -9.76
N ASN A 24 -26.11 -18.26 -10.65
CA ASN A 24 -26.42 -18.88 -11.95
C ASN A 24 -27.18 -20.21 -11.78
N LYS A 25 -26.79 -21.03 -10.80
CA LYS A 25 -27.48 -22.28 -10.48
C LYS A 25 -28.90 -22.04 -10.00
N ARG A 26 -29.11 -21.07 -9.12
CA ARG A 26 -30.45 -20.71 -8.60
C ARG A 26 -31.37 -20.17 -9.69
N GLU A 27 -30.81 -19.33 -10.59
CA GLU A 27 -31.54 -18.67 -11.66
C GLU A 27 -31.66 -19.54 -12.92
N LYS A 28 -31.02 -20.71 -12.93
CA LYS A 28 -30.95 -21.62 -14.09
C LYS A 28 -30.45 -20.92 -15.36
N SER A 29 -29.44 -20.06 -15.21
CA SER A 29 -28.94 -19.17 -16.26
C SER A 29 -28.05 -19.86 -17.30
N TYR A 30 -27.73 -21.13 -17.13
CA TYR A 30 -26.83 -21.86 -18.03
C TYR A 30 -27.52 -22.20 -19.37
N SER A 31 -26.84 -21.92 -20.47
CA SER A 31 -27.28 -22.20 -21.83
C SER A 31 -26.63 -23.46 -22.43
N SER A 32 -25.61 -24.00 -21.77
CA SER A 32 -24.86 -25.19 -22.24
C SER A 32 -24.36 -26.04 -21.05
N SER A 33 -24.01 -27.30 -21.36
CA SER A 33 -23.37 -28.19 -20.38
C SER A 33 -22.01 -27.68 -19.91
N GLY A 34 -21.26 -26.98 -20.78
CA GLY A 34 -19.98 -26.36 -20.41
C GLY A 34 -20.15 -25.26 -19.38
N GLU A 35 -21.16 -24.40 -19.53
CA GLU A 35 -21.48 -23.37 -18.53
C GLU A 35 -21.94 -23.99 -17.20
N PHE A 36 -22.75 -25.03 -17.26
CA PHE A 36 -23.18 -25.75 -16.06
C PHE A 36 -21.98 -26.35 -15.30
N LEU A 37 -21.03 -26.98 -16.03
CA LEU A 37 -19.85 -27.59 -15.43
C LEU A 37 -18.87 -26.52 -14.86
N SER A 38 -18.72 -25.40 -15.56
CA SER A 38 -17.83 -24.30 -15.10
C SER A 38 -18.45 -23.45 -13.99
N GLY A 39 -19.79 -23.48 -13.83
CA GLY A 39 -20.51 -22.60 -12.91
C GLY A 39 -20.67 -21.16 -13.38
N LEU A 40 -20.10 -20.80 -14.54
CA LEU A 40 -20.14 -19.45 -15.10
C LEU A 40 -20.77 -19.46 -16.49
N THR A 41 -21.49 -18.41 -16.83
CA THR A 41 -21.99 -18.14 -18.17
C THR A 41 -20.93 -17.44 -19.01
N LYS A 42 -21.07 -17.42 -20.33
CA LYS A 42 -20.15 -16.71 -21.25
C LYS A 42 -20.11 -15.19 -21.02
N THR A 43 -21.15 -14.65 -20.43
CA THR A 43 -21.30 -13.21 -20.16
C THR A 43 -20.82 -12.80 -18.78
N ASP A 44 -20.61 -13.74 -17.87
CA ASP A 44 -20.10 -13.41 -16.54
C ASP A 44 -18.71 -12.77 -16.62
N ARG A 45 -18.48 -11.82 -15.78
CA ARG A 45 -17.19 -11.14 -15.60
C ARG A 45 -16.93 -10.95 -14.13
N LEU A 46 -15.69 -11.25 -13.71
CA LEU A 46 -15.21 -10.96 -12.37
C LEU A 46 -14.75 -9.50 -12.28
N HIS A 47 -14.86 -8.92 -11.10
CA HIS A 47 -14.32 -7.60 -10.85
C HIS A 47 -12.78 -7.65 -10.80
N PRO A 48 -12.07 -6.63 -11.31
CA PRO A 48 -10.61 -6.61 -11.21
C PRO A 48 -10.17 -6.43 -9.76
N VAL A 49 -9.25 -7.29 -9.31
CA VAL A 49 -8.57 -7.15 -8.02
C VAL A 49 -7.21 -6.52 -8.27
N ILE A 50 -6.93 -5.38 -7.63
CA ILE A 50 -5.66 -4.68 -7.73
C ILE A 50 -5.02 -4.66 -6.36
N GLY A 51 -4.08 -5.58 -6.12
CA GLY A 51 -3.25 -5.60 -4.92
C GLY A 51 -2.19 -4.50 -4.97
N LEU A 52 -2.14 -3.63 -3.95
CA LEU A 52 -1.10 -2.61 -3.79
C LEU A 52 -0.32 -2.88 -2.50
N CYS A 53 1.01 -2.96 -2.62
CA CYS A 53 1.91 -3.03 -1.48
C CYS A 53 2.55 -1.66 -1.25
N ILE A 54 2.27 -1.05 -0.11
CA ILE A 54 2.96 0.17 0.32
C ILE A 54 4.12 -0.25 1.23
N TYR A 55 5.34 0.04 0.79
CA TYR A 55 6.54 -0.18 1.57
C TYR A 55 7.01 1.14 2.17
N TYR A 56 6.99 1.19 3.49
CA TYR A 56 7.34 2.38 4.29
C TYR A 56 8.65 2.21 5.07
N GLY A 57 9.43 1.17 4.79
CA GLY A 57 10.76 1.03 5.40
C GLY A 57 11.71 2.10 4.92
N GLU A 58 12.63 2.51 5.81
CA GLU A 58 13.67 3.49 5.52
C GLU A 58 14.65 2.97 4.46
N GLU A 59 15.06 1.70 4.58
CA GLU A 59 15.95 1.06 3.62
C GLU A 59 15.21 0.71 2.32
N LYS A 60 15.92 0.74 1.20
CA LYS A 60 15.38 0.28 -0.08
C LYS A 60 15.01 -1.20 0.02
N ARG A 61 13.79 -1.53 -0.38
CA ARG A 61 13.38 -2.92 -0.42
C ARG A 61 14.17 -3.71 -1.47
N ASP A 62 14.78 -4.81 -1.06
CA ASP A 62 15.63 -5.70 -1.88
C ASP A 62 14.94 -7.01 -2.30
N GLY A 63 13.76 -7.31 -1.76
CA GLY A 63 13.04 -8.57 -2.03
C GLY A 63 12.37 -8.61 -3.40
N PRO A 64 12.04 -9.82 -3.90
CA PRO A 64 11.42 -10.02 -5.21
C PRO A 64 10.05 -9.33 -5.30
N THR A 65 9.75 -8.76 -6.46
CA THR A 65 8.46 -8.16 -6.81
C THR A 65 7.61 -9.05 -7.71
N ASN A 66 8.19 -10.11 -8.25
CA ASN A 66 7.56 -11.07 -9.14
C ASN A 66 7.63 -12.47 -8.55
N LEU A 67 6.59 -13.29 -8.79
CA LEU A 67 6.53 -14.66 -8.28
C LEU A 67 7.61 -15.54 -8.90
N VAL A 68 7.89 -15.38 -10.18
CA VAL A 68 8.91 -16.16 -10.89
C VAL A 68 10.30 -16.05 -10.24
N HIS A 69 10.62 -14.93 -9.60
CA HIS A 69 11.87 -14.75 -8.87
C HIS A 69 11.91 -15.46 -7.49
N MET A 70 10.79 -16.04 -7.07
CA MET A 70 10.68 -16.82 -5.83
C MET A 70 10.62 -18.33 -6.08
N ILE A 71 10.58 -18.74 -7.36
CA ILE A 71 10.41 -20.13 -7.76
C ILE A 71 11.74 -20.65 -8.30
N GLN A 72 12.12 -21.84 -7.85
CA GLN A 72 13.26 -22.56 -8.44
C GLN A 72 12.82 -23.23 -9.74
N VAL A 73 13.19 -22.66 -10.86
CA VAL A 73 12.81 -23.13 -12.18
C VAL A 73 13.96 -22.95 -13.18
N THR A 74 14.09 -23.88 -14.12
CA THR A 74 15.07 -23.80 -15.20
C THR A 74 14.60 -22.80 -16.28
N ASP A 75 15.53 -22.26 -17.07
CA ASP A 75 15.23 -21.19 -18.03
C ASP A 75 14.25 -21.63 -19.14
N ASP A 76 14.29 -22.90 -19.54
CA ASP A 76 13.40 -23.51 -20.52
C ASP A 76 11.94 -23.61 -20.04
N LEU A 77 11.71 -23.72 -18.73
CA LEU A 77 10.37 -23.79 -18.15
C LEU A 77 9.79 -22.43 -17.76
N LYS A 78 10.61 -21.40 -17.60
CA LYS A 78 10.15 -20.04 -17.24
C LYS A 78 9.02 -19.51 -18.12
N PRO A 79 9.04 -19.66 -19.46
CA PRO A 79 7.96 -19.17 -20.32
C PRO A 79 6.61 -19.85 -20.10
N MET A 80 6.60 -21.03 -19.46
CA MET A 80 5.37 -21.81 -19.19
C MET A 80 4.73 -21.41 -17.84
N ILE A 81 5.41 -20.62 -17.04
CA ILE A 81 4.94 -20.20 -15.71
C ILE A 81 4.21 -18.87 -15.82
N SER A 82 2.96 -18.83 -15.35
CA SER A 82 2.25 -17.56 -15.19
C SER A 82 2.89 -16.77 -14.06
N ASP A 83 3.48 -15.63 -14.37
CA ASP A 83 4.07 -14.76 -13.36
C ASP A 83 3.00 -13.91 -12.69
N TYR A 84 3.17 -13.67 -11.40
CA TYR A 84 2.36 -12.73 -10.63
C TYR A 84 3.25 -11.57 -10.17
N LYS A 85 2.95 -10.38 -10.67
CA LYS A 85 3.66 -9.14 -10.33
C LYS A 85 2.96 -8.41 -9.20
N MET A 86 3.71 -8.08 -8.15
CA MET A 86 3.25 -7.23 -7.07
C MET A 86 3.37 -5.76 -7.44
N ASN A 87 2.30 -4.98 -7.31
CA ASN A 87 2.36 -3.53 -7.44
C ASN A 87 2.98 -2.96 -6.15
N LEU A 88 4.21 -2.49 -6.25
CA LEU A 88 4.96 -1.96 -5.12
C LEU A 88 5.07 -0.44 -5.22
N LEU A 89 4.67 0.23 -4.14
CA LEU A 89 4.86 1.66 -3.94
C LEU A 89 5.77 1.84 -2.74
N GLN A 90 6.93 2.44 -2.94
CA GLN A 90 7.89 2.73 -1.87
C GLN A 90 7.81 4.21 -1.51
N ILE A 91 7.61 4.52 -0.23
CA ILE A 91 7.50 5.92 0.23
C ILE A 91 8.77 6.70 -0.11
N ARG A 92 9.96 6.11 0.09
CA ARG A 92 11.23 6.74 -0.21
C ARG A 92 11.43 7.18 -1.67
N SER A 93 10.73 6.54 -2.61
CA SER A 93 10.79 6.85 -4.05
C SER A 93 9.44 7.37 -4.56
N SER A 94 8.75 8.12 -3.73
CA SER A 94 7.37 8.58 -4.03
C SER A 94 7.29 9.97 -4.64
N GLU A 95 8.42 10.61 -4.98
CA GLU A 95 8.48 11.96 -5.55
C GLU A 95 7.68 12.15 -6.84
N HIS A 96 7.45 11.05 -7.57
CA HIS A 96 6.69 11.05 -8.82
C HIS A 96 5.18 10.82 -8.63
N PHE A 97 4.75 10.46 -7.41
CA PHE A 97 3.35 10.21 -7.14
C PHE A 97 2.64 11.49 -6.71
N GLN A 98 1.44 11.68 -7.25
CA GLN A 98 0.52 12.72 -6.86
C GLN A 98 -0.78 12.08 -6.39
N PHE A 99 -1.10 12.27 -5.13
CA PHE A 99 -2.31 11.73 -4.55
C PHE A 99 -3.40 12.82 -4.54
N GLN A 100 -4.62 12.43 -4.86
CA GLN A 100 -5.77 13.35 -4.78
C GLN A 100 -6.15 13.69 -3.34
N ASN A 101 -5.87 12.75 -2.41
CA ASN A 101 -6.10 12.96 -0.99
C ASN A 101 -4.88 13.69 -0.39
N ASN A 102 -5.10 14.86 0.18
CA ASN A 102 -4.05 15.71 0.75
C ASN A 102 -3.36 15.08 1.95
N ASP A 103 -4.07 14.30 2.77
CA ASP A 103 -3.49 13.65 3.95
C ASP A 103 -2.50 12.56 3.53
N VAL A 104 -2.89 11.76 2.54
CA VAL A 104 -1.99 10.75 1.95
C VAL A 104 -0.77 11.43 1.34
N GLN A 105 -0.97 12.51 0.56
CA GLN A 105 0.15 13.27 -0.02
C GLN A 105 1.09 13.81 1.06
N THR A 106 0.53 14.34 2.16
CA THR A 106 1.29 14.89 3.28
C THR A 106 2.11 13.81 3.99
N VAL A 107 1.51 12.65 4.29
CA VAL A 107 2.22 11.54 4.91
C VAL A 107 3.39 11.07 4.04
N PHE A 108 3.14 10.84 2.73
CA PHE A 108 4.19 10.38 1.81
C PHE A 108 5.32 11.41 1.68
N ASP A 109 5.00 12.68 1.54
CA ASP A 109 5.98 13.75 1.37
C ASP A 109 6.83 13.96 2.63
N MET A 110 6.19 14.00 3.80
CA MET A 110 6.89 14.18 5.08
C MET A 110 7.79 12.99 5.41
N VAL A 111 7.29 11.75 5.29
CA VAL A 111 8.09 10.55 5.56
C VAL A 111 9.28 10.45 4.60
N ARG A 112 9.09 10.75 3.32
CA ARG A 112 10.17 10.76 2.33
C ARG A 112 11.25 11.78 2.71
N LEU A 113 10.87 13.03 3.00
CA LEU A 113 11.81 14.09 3.37
C LEU A 113 12.58 13.77 4.68
N ILE A 114 11.92 13.09 5.64
CA ILE A 114 12.58 12.63 6.87
C ILE A 114 13.63 11.57 6.55
N TYR A 115 13.29 10.57 5.71
CA TYR A 115 14.23 9.50 5.32
C TYR A 115 15.39 9.99 4.43
N GLU A 116 15.18 11.08 3.69
CA GLU A 116 16.22 11.76 2.91
C GLU A 116 17.06 12.72 3.76
N GLU A 117 16.70 12.94 5.03
CA GLU A 117 17.28 13.95 5.92
C GLU A 117 17.23 15.38 5.32
N ASP A 118 16.29 15.61 4.39
CA ASP A 118 16.13 16.90 3.71
C ASP A 118 15.28 17.88 4.54
N TYR A 119 15.80 18.25 5.69
CA TYR A 119 15.14 19.18 6.61
C TYR A 119 15.00 20.59 6.05
N THR A 120 15.83 20.97 5.07
CA THR A 120 15.73 22.26 4.38
C THR A 120 14.43 22.34 3.57
N ASN A 121 14.17 21.34 2.72
CA ASN A 121 12.92 21.30 1.96
C ASN A 121 11.72 20.99 2.87
N PHE A 122 11.90 20.20 3.93
CA PHE A 122 10.86 19.96 4.92
C PHE A 122 10.39 21.29 5.53
N ASN A 123 11.30 22.10 6.09
CA ASN A 123 10.98 23.40 6.66
C ASN A 123 10.40 24.37 5.63
N LYS A 124 10.95 24.41 4.41
CA LYS A 124 10.41 25.26 3.35
C LYS A 124 8.96 24.96 3.01
N ARG A 125 8.55 23.68 3.04
CA ARG A 125 7.17 23.27 2.68
C ARG A 125 6.19 23.35 3.84
N TYR A 126 6.66 23.06 5.06
CA TYR A 126 5.79 22.81 6.22
C TYR A 126 6.01 23.76 7.39
N LYS A 127 6.93 24.74 7.28
CA LYS A 127 7.09 25.79 8.29
C LYS A 127 5.76 26.53 8.49
N ASP A 128 5.39 26.73 9.74
CA ASP A 128 4.16 27.40 10.16
C ASP A 128 2.87 26.70 9.70
N LYS A 129 2.95 25.41 9.34
CA LYS A 129 1.81 24.56 9.02
C LYS A 129 1.60 23.51 10.10
N SER A 130 0.36 23.41 10.55
CA SER A 130 -0.08 22.32 11.42
C SER A 130 -0.75 21.24 10.58
N ILE A 131 -0.66 20.00 11.04
CA ILE A 131 -1.38 18.86 10.49
C ILE A 131 -2.20 18.20 11.59
N PRO A 132 -3.27 17.45 11.25
CA PRO A 132 -4.01 16.67 12.24
C PRO A 132 -3.09 15.76 13.06
N ALA A 133 -3.31 15.69 14.37
CA ALA A 133 -2.48 14.89 15.28
C ALA A 133 -2.45 13.40 14.88
N GLU A 134 -3.54 12.88 14.30
CA GLU A 134 -3.62 11.52 13.76
C GLU A 134 -2.61 11.28 12.62
N LEU A 135 -2.39 12.27 11.76
CA LEU A 135 -1.35 12.18 10.73
C LEU A 135 0.05 12.21 11.35
N GLY A 136 0.24 13.04 12.39
CA GLY A 136 1.48 13.05 13.17
C GLY A 136 1.78 11.70 13.81
N LEU A 137 0.78 11.04 14.40
CA LEU A 137 0.88 9.67 14.93
C LEU A 137 1.28 8.68 13.84
N THR A 138 0.64 8.77 12.68
CA THR A 138 0.94 7.90 11.52
C THR A 138 2.38 8.09 11.07
N ILE A 139 2.82 9.33 10.86
CA ILE A 139 4.19 9.65 10.44
C ILE A 139 5.19 9.19 11.50
N GLY A 140 4.96 9.50 12.78
CA GLY A 140 5.83 9.09 13.88
C GLY A 140 5.97 7.56 13.98
N SER A 141 4.89 6.83 13.74
CA SER A 141 4.89 5.35 13.72
C SER A 141 5.70 4.80 12.54
N ILE A 142 5.55 5.40 11.36
CA ILE A 142 6.28 4.98 10.16
C ILE A 142 7.79 5.21 10.32
N VAL A 143 8.19 6.41 10.79
CA VAL A 143 9.60 6.76 10.98
C VAL A 143 10.17 6.30 12.32
N ASN A 144 9.40 5.52 13.09
CA ASN A 144 9.78 4.99 14.40
C ASN A 144 10.26 6.06 15.40
N SER A 145 9.64 7.22 15.38
CA SER A 145 9.98 8.35 16.27
C SER A 145 9.03 8.44 17.46
N GLN A 146 9.44 7.89 18.61
CA GLN A 146 8.67 7.94 19.86
C GLN A 146 8.33 9.37 20.27
N ARG A 147 9.17 10.32 19.93
CA ARG A 147 8.97 11.73 20.24
C ARG A 147 7.79 12.31 19.44
N ILE A 148 7.75 12.10 18.13
CA ILE A 148 6.62 12.56 17.28
C ILE A 148 5.34 11.92 17.78
N ILE A 149 5.37 10.62 18.10
CA ILE A 149 4.21 9.88 18.64
C ILE A 149 3.71 10.53 19.93
N ASN A 150 4.61 10.73 20.93
CA ASN A 150 4.21 11.31 22.22
C ASN A 150 3.68 12.73 22.10
N GLN A 151 4.29 13.54 21.23
CA GLN A 151 3.84 14.91 20.98
C GLN A 151 2.47 14.92 20.29
N SER A 152 2.26 14.04 19.30
CA SER A 152 0.96 13.91 18.62
C SER A 152 -0.15 13.47 19.58
N LEU A 153 0.12 12.49 20.45
CA LEU A 153 -0.85 12.05 21.48
C LEU A 153 -1.23 13.19 22.43
N THR A 154 -0.25 14.00 22.86
CA THR A 154 -0.51 15.14 23.74
C THR A 154 -1.35 16.22 23.05
N MET A 155 -1.15 16.44 21.75
CA MET A 155 -1.90 17.43 20.98
C MET A 155 -3.29 16.92 20.58
N GLU A 156 -3.47 15.60 20.36
CA GLU A 156 -4.77 14.99 20.09
C GLU A 156 -5.78 15.28 21.22
N GLU A 157 -5.32 15.29 22.48
CA GLU A 157 -6.15 15.61 23.64
C GLU A 157 -6.52 17.09 23.75
N LYS A 158 -5.70 18.00 23.19
CA LYS A 158 -5.84 19.45 23.39
C LYS A 158 -6.34 20.21 22.17
N GLU A 159 -5.60 20.17 21.08
CA GLU A 159 -5.76 21.04 19.92
C GLU A 159 -6.06 20.29 18.63
N ARG A 160 -5.91 18.97 18.62
CA ARG A 160 -6.04 18.08 17.45
C ARG A 160 -5.10 18.36 16.28
N GLU A 161 -4.13 19.27 16.45
CA GLU A 161 -3.14 19.63 15.44
C GLU A 161 -1.72 19.63 16.00
N ILE A 162 -0.73 19.29 15.18
CA ILE A 162 0.69 19.25 15.52
C ILE A 162 1.52 20.03 14.49
N ASP A 163 2.47 20.83 14.98
CA ASP A 163 3.52 21.46 14.18
C ASP A 163 4.70 20.50 14.05
N MET A 164 4.81 19.86 12.88
CA MET A 164 5.84 18.86 12.59
C MET A 164 7.25 19.45 12.53
N CYS A 165 7.40 20.73 12.15
CA CYS A 165 8.72 21.38 12.15
C CYS A 165 9.27 21.49 13.58
N LYS A 166 8.46 21.92 14.54
CA LYS A 166 8.84 21.94 15.96
C LYS A 166 9.10 20.54 16.52
N ALA A 167 8.34 19.54 16.08
CA ALA A 167 8.56 18.15 16.47
C ALA A 167 9.92 17.62 16.01
N LEU A 168 10.41 18.07 14.84
CA LEU A 168 11.66 17.64 14.24
C LEU A 168 12.88 18.51 14.63
N GLU A 169 12.72 19.79 15.01
CA GLU A 169 13.82 20.72 15.33
C GLU A 169 14.89 20.15 16.28
N ASN A 170 14.50 19.28 17.17
CA ASN A 170 15.41 18.69 18.14
C ASN A 170 15.98 17.33 17.68
N LEU A 171 15.58 16.76 16.55
CA LEU A 171 16.27 15.64 15.92
C LEU A 171 17.54 16.14 15.22
N VAL A 172 17.50 17.34 14.62
CA VAL A 172 18.60 17.98 13.91
C VAL A 172 19.68 18.50 14.85
N ASN A 173 19.30 18.95 16.06
CA ASN A 173 20.25 19.53 17.04
C ASN A 173 20.99 18.49 17.91
N ASN A 174 20.68 17.19 17.76
CA ASN A 174 21.29 16.08 18.51
C ASN A 174 22.05 15.08 17.61
N SER A 175 22.28 15.42 16.35
CA SER A 175 23.15 14.68 15.37
C SER A 175 24.50 15.47 15.18
#